data_623a28c7eef53f65b1c9a2b4553db1f4
#
_entry.id   623a28c7eef53f65b1c9a2b4553db1f4
#
_cell.length_a   1.000
_cell.length_b   1.000
_cell.length_c   1.000
_cell.angle_alpha   90.00
_cell.angle_beta   90.00
_cell.angle_gamma   90.00
#
_symmetry.space_group_name_H-M   'P 1'
#
loop_
_entity.id
_entity.type
_entity.pdbx_description
1 polymer ?
#
loop_
_entity_poly.entity_id
_entity_poly.type
_entity_poly.pdbx_seq_one_letter_code
_entity_poly.pdbx_strand_id
1 'polypeptide(L)'
;KPAAVEILNGGIIPLAARLNDKGTRHDGYYETVITAGSSTVFIDGLPAARQGDPLTPHAKPKHPPHPRKIARGSSTVFIDGLPAARTGDAIDCGGVVIGGGTVNIG
;
A
#
# COMPACT_ATOMS: atom_id res chain seq x y z
N LYS A 1 -16.28 -17.92 -16.51
CA LYS A 1 -15.09 -18.10 -15.84
C LYS A 1 -14.37 -16.77 -15.57
N PRO A 2 -13.89 -16.61 -14.46
CA PRO A 2 -13.21 -15.37 -14.16
C PRO A 2 -12.06 -15.22 -15.13
N ALA A 3 -11.84 -14.04 -15.47
CA ALA A 3 -10.62 -13.75 -16.13
C ALA A 3 -9.51 -14.31 -15.26
N ALA A 4 -8.67 -15.03 -15.85
CA ALA A 4 -7.45 -15.37 -15.18
C ALA A 4 -6.78 -14.07 -14.80
N VAL A 5 -5.91 -14.14 -13.86
CA VAL A 5 -5.07 -13.02 -13.58
C VAL A 5 -4.48 -12.57 -14.89
N GLU A 6 -4.71 -11.32 -15.18
CA GLU A 6 -4.23 -10.76 -16.42
C GLU A 6 -2.76 -10.46 -16.29
N ILE A 7 -2.00 -10.98 -17.20
CA ILE A 7 -0.61 -10.58 -17.30
C ILE A 7 -0.53 -9.66 -18.50
N LEU A 8 -0.40 -8.40 -18.21
CA LEU A 8 -0.38 -7.37 -19.24
C LEU A 8 1.05 -6.93 -19.44
N ASN A 9 1.54 -7.04 -20.65
CA ASN A 9 2.90 -6.62 -20.98
C ASN A 9 3.95 -7.24 -20.07
N GLY A 10 3.71 -8.50 -19.67
CA GLY A 10 4.62 -9.18 -18.77
C GLY A 10 4.46 -8.85 -17.31
N GLY A 11 3.52 -7.98 -16.98
CA GLY A 11 3.27 -7.58 -15.60
C GLY A 11 1.93 -8.09 -15.09
N ILE A 12 1.80 -8.15 -13.77
CA ILE A 12 0.57 -8.53 -13.08
C ILE A 12 -0.06 -7.25 -12.57
N ILE A 13 -1.39 -7.10 -12.75
CA ILE A 13 -2.13 -5.98 -12.18
C ILE A 13 -2.14 -6.15 -10.67
N PRO A 14 -1.59 -5.19 -9.92
CA PRO A 14 -1.43 -5.37 -8.48
C PRO A 14 -2.75 -5.23 -7.71
N LEU A 15 -2.78 -5.87 -6.55
CA LEU A 15 -3.90 -5.78 -5.64
C LEU A 15 -3.89 -4.45 -4.90
N ALA A 16 -5.08 -3.90 -4.68
CA ALA A 16 -5.27 -2.67 -3.93
C ALA A 16 -4.84 -2.82 -2.47
N ALA A 17 -4.35 -1.74 -1.89
CA ALA A 17 -4.01 -1.68 -0.48
C ALA A 17 -5.09 -0.97 0.31
N ARG A 18 -5.18 -1.32 1.60
CA ARG A 18 -6.22 -0.84 2.51
C ARG A 18 -5.65 -0.62 3.90
N LEU A 19 -6.46 -0.01 4.75
CA LEU A 19 -6.17 0.06 6.18
C LEU A 19 -5.79 -1.32 6.70
N ASN A 20 -4.79 -1.40 7.54
CA ASN A 20 -4.23 -2.61 8.17
C ASN A 20 -3.38 -3.48 7.23
N ASP A 21 -3.27 -3.18 5.96
CA ASP A 21 -2.35 -3.88 5.09
C ASP A 21 -0.90 -3.52 5.44
N LYS A 22 0.02 -4.38 5.08
CA LYS A 22 1.40 -4.29 5.55
C LYS A 22 2.29 -3.44 4.67
N GLY A 23 3.25 -2.78 5.30
CA GLY A 23 4.44 -2.28 4.65
C GLY A 23 5.61 -3.13 5.07
N THR A 24 6.42 -3.58 4.12
CA THR A 24 7.48 -4.54 4.38
C THR A 24 8.58 -3.98 5.26
N ARG A 25 9.36 -4.87 5.86
CA ARG A 25 10.57 -4.52 6.59
C ARG A 25 11.65 -4.01 5.64
N HIS A 26 12.58 -3.26 6.16
CA HIS A 26 13.79 -2.86 5.44
C HIS A 26 14.92 -2.55 6.42
N ASP A 27 16.14 -2.87 6.05
CA ASP A 27 17.35 -2.51 6.83
C ASP A 27 17.26 -2.80 8.32
N GLY A 28 16.63 -3.92 8.70
CA GLY A 28 16.47 -4.30 10.10
C GLY A 28 15.28 -3.67 10.81
N TYR A 29 14.57 -2.75 10.17
CA TYR A 29 13.31 -2.21 10.67
C TYR A 29 12.19 -3.17 10.29
N TYR A 30 11.33 -3.49 11.26
CA TYR A 30 10.28 -4.50 11.08
C TYR A 30 9.08 -3.98 10.26
N GLU A 31 8.26 -4.91 9.79
CA GLU A 31 7.04 -4.55 9.06
C GLU A 31 6.05 -3.84 9.99
N THR A 32 5.27 -2.95 9.42
CA THR A 32 4.18 -2.29 10.14
C THR A 32 2.96 -2.23 9.22
N VAL A 33 1.87 -1.64 9.72
CA VAL A 33 0.60 -1.61 8.99
C VAL A 33 0.20 -0.19 8.64
N ILE A 34 -0.61 -0.09 7.58
CA ILE A 34 -1.23 1.16 7.16
C ILE A 34 -2.27 1.55 8.21
N THR A 35 -2.21 2.78 8.68
CA THR A 35 -3.03 3.25 9.81
C THR A 35 -4.14 4.22 9.43
N ALA A 36 -4.19 4.66 8.18
CA ALA A 36 -5.25 5.54 7.71
C ALA A 36 -5.51 5.30 6.23
N GLY A 37 -6.70 5.64 5.79
CA GLY A 37 -7.10 5.54 4.39
C GLY A 37 -8.27 6.46 4.10
N SER A 38 -8.91 6.25 2.97
CA SER A 38 -10.04 7.04 2.51
C SER A 38 -11.22 6.94 3.48
N SER A 39 -11.88 8.08 3.70
CA SER A 39 -13.14 8.10 4.46
C SER A 39 -14.35 7.86 3.56
N THR A 40 -14.16 7.78 2.25
CA THR A 40 -15.26 7.68 1.28
C THR A 40 -15.21 6.44 0.40
N VAL A 41 -14.04 5.83 0.23
CA VAL A 41 -13.87 4.64 -0.60
C VAL A 41 -13.35 3.49 0.24
N PHE A 42 -14.03 2.36 0.12
CA PHE A 42 -13.69 1.17 0.88
C PHE A 42 -13.42 0.01 -0.08
N ILE A 43 -12.45 -0.80 0.25
CA ILE A 43 -12.11 -2.00 -0.50
C ILE A 43 -12.21 -3.16 0.47
N ASP A 44 -13.08 -4.12 0.17
CA ASP A 44 -13.34 -5.25 1.05
C ASP A 44 -13.70 -4.80 2.47
N GLY A 45 -14.45 -3.72 2.58
CA GLY A 45 -14.93 -3.22 3.87
C GLY A 45 -13.93 -2.39 4.66
N LEU A 46 -12.74 -2.14 4.13
CA LEU A 46 -11.71 -1.34 4.80
C LEU A 46 -11.38 -0.08 4.00
N PRO A 47 -11.07 1.03 4.67
CA PRO A 47 -10.66 2.25 3.97
C PRO A 47 -9.55 1.98 2.97
N ALA A 48 -9.76 2.42 1.74
CA ALA A 48 -8.76 2.26 0.69
C ALA A 48 -7.54 3.14 0.98
N ALA A 49 -6.35 2.59 0.78
CA ALA A 49 -5.11 3.32 1.00
C ALA A 49 -4.70 4.11 -0.24
N ARG A 50 -3.99 5.22 -0.02
CA ARG A 50 -3.60 6.14 -1.07
C ARG A 50 -2.17 6.60 -0.83
N GLN A 51 -1.55 7.13 -1.86
CA GLN A 51 -0.28 7.81 -1.70
C GLN A 51 -0.41 8.90 -0.63
N GLY A 52 0.54 8.93 0.29
CA GLY A 52 0.56 9.86 1.41
C GLY A 52 -0.02 9.28 2.70
N ASP A 53 -0.75 8.18 2.64
CA ASP A 53 -1.31 7.57 3.85
C ASP A 53 -0.21 6.97 4.72
N PRO A 54 -0.34 7.12 6.05
CA PRO A 54 0.72 6.70 6.97
C PRO A 54 0.66 5.23 7.34
N LEU A 55 1.81 4.72 7.75
CA LEU A 55 1.92 3.44 8.43
C LEU A 55 2.45 3.69 9.85
N THR A 56 2.27 2.70 10.73
CA THR A 56 2.86 2.77 12.05
C THR A 56 4.37 2.95 11.92
N PRO A 57 4.97 3.88 12.67
CA PRO A 57 6.42 4.02 12.71
C PRO A 57 7.08 2.71 13.15
N HIS A 58 8.31 2.48 12.68
CA HIS A 58 9.06 1.32 13.11
C HIS A 58 10.46 1.72 13.59
N ALA A 59 11.09 0.80 14.34
CA ALA A 59 12.36 1.04 14.96
C ALA A 59 13.24 -0.21 14.83
N LYS A 60 14.49 -0.08 15.20
CA LYS A 60 15.42 -1.21 15.40
C LYS A 60 16.38 -0.86 16.51
N PRO A 61 17.12 -1.87 17.06
CA PRO A 61 18.05 -1.59 18.15
C PRO A 61 19.01 -0.46 17.83
N LYS A 62 19.16 0.47 18.78
CA LYS A 62 20.05 1.62 18.70
C LYS A 62 19.65 2.66 17.65
N HIS A 63 18.46 2.55 17.08
CA HIS A 63 17.94 3.53 16.15
C HIS A 63 16.55 3.97 16.61
N PRO A 64 16.27 5.27 16.66
CA PRO A 64 14.94 5.74 17.06
C PRO A 64 13.89 5.35 16.02
N PRO A 65 12.62 5.28 16.42
CA PRO A 65 11.55 5.09 15.47
C PRO A 65 11.55 6.20 14.42
N HIS A 66 11.19 5.84 13.18
CA HIS A 66 10.97 6.83 12.15
C HIS A 66 9.58 6.64 11.52
N PRO A 67 8.97 7.72 11.04
CA PRO A 67 7.66 7.63 10.41
C PRO A 67 7.73 6.97 9.06
N ARG A 68 6.58 6.49 8.61
CA ARG A 68 6.44 5.85 7.30
C ARG A 68 5.18 6.37 6.63
N LYS A 69 5.25 6.58 5.32
CA LYS A 69 4.06 6.84 4.52
C LYS A 69 4.23 6.30 3.11
N ILE A 70 3.11 6.01 2.47
CA ILE A 70 3.09 5.51 1.10
C ILE A 70 3.58 6.61 0.16
N ALA A 71 4.61 6.32 -0.62
CA ALA A 71 5.25 7.32 -1.47
C ALA A 71 4.79 7.27 -2.93
N ARG A 72 4.15 6.19 -3.34
CA ARG A 72 3.70 6.00 -4.72
C ARG A 72 2.31 5.41 -4.76
N GLY A 73 1.67 5.54 -5.92
CA GLY A 73 0.38 4.94 -6.19
C GLY A 73 0.11 4.88 -7.68
N SER A 74 -1.10 4.49 -8.03
CA SER A 74 -1.55 4.35 -9.41
C SER A 74 -1.45 5.67 -10.17
N SER A 75 -1.06 5.58 -11.44
CA SER A 75 -1.10 6.74 -12.33
C SER A 75 -2.47 6.87 -13.03
N THR A 76 -3.37 5.92 -12.83
CA THR A 76 -4.65 5.87 -13.53
C THR A 76 -5.87 5.83 -12.61
N VAL A 77 -5.70 5.40 -11.37
CA VAL A 77 -6.80 5.31 -10.40
C VAL A 77 -6.51 6.23 -9.22
N PHE A 78 -7.47 7.09 -8.92
CA PHE A 78 -7.34 8.06 -7.84
C PHE A 78 -8.48 7.88 -6.85
N ILE A 79 -8.18 8.04 -5.59
CA ILE A 79 -9.13 7.95 -4.48
C ILE A 79 -9.04 9.24 -3.70
N ASP A 80 -10.14 10.01 -3.66
CA ASP A 80 -10.17 11.33 -3.04
C ASP A 80 -9.10 12.25 -3.63
N GLY A 81 -8.83 12.12 -4.94
CA GLY A 81 -7.84 12.94 -5.62
C GLY A 81 -6.39 12.52 -5.42
N LEU A 82 -6.14 11.40 -4.72
CA LEU A 82 -4.80 10.88 -4.47
C LEU A 82 -4.59 9.55 -5.21
N PRO A 83 -3.39 9.28 -5.71
CA PRO A 83 -3.11 8.00 -6.35
C PRO A 83 -3.44 6.82 -5.45
N ALA A 84 -4.21 5.87 -5.94
CA ALA A 84 -4.57 4.68 -5.17
C ALA A 84 -3.32 3.82 -4.91
N ALA A 85 -3.18 3.33 -3.68
CA ALA A 85 -2.03 2.51 -3.30
C ALA A 85 -2.23 1.05 -3.69
N ARG A 86 -1.15 0.38 -4.08
CA ARG A 86 -1.16 -0.99 -4.59
C ARG A 86 0.03 -1.75 -4.04
N THR A 87 -0.09 -3.08 -4.07
CA THR A 87 1.07 -3.95 -3.79
C THR A 87 2.25 -3.54 -4.67
N GLY A 88 3.40 -3.37 -4.06
CA GLY A 88 4.62 -2.99 -4.73
C GLY A 88 4.90 -1.49 -4.71
N ASP A 89 3.95 -0.68 -4.31
CA ASP A 89 4.18 0.78 -4.22
C ASP A 89 5.15 1.08 -3.09
N ALA A 90 6.10 1.96 -3.37
CA ALA A 90 7.18 2.28 -2.45
C ALA A 90 6.68 3.03 -1.22
N ILE A 91 7.34 2.76 -0.09
CA ILE A 91 7.18 3.51 1.15
C ILE A 91 8.36 4.46 1.26
N ASP A 92 8.12 5.67 1.74
CA ASP A 92 9.13 6.74 1.73
C ASP A 92 10.43 6.40 2.48
N CYS A 93 10.35 5.62 3.54
CA CYS A 93 11.53 5.24 4.31
C CYS A 93 12.17 3.93 3.82
N GLY A 94 11.56 3.26 2.86
CA GLY A 94 12.00 1.96 2.36
C GLY A 94 10.94 0.90 2.52
N GLY A 95 11.09 -0.19 1.77
CA GLY A 95 10.09 -1.24 1.71
C GLY A 95 8.97 -0.90 0.74
N VAL A 96 8.01 -1.81 0.63
CA VAL A 96 6.86 -1.65 -0.26
C VAL A 96 5.58 -2.08 0.43
N VAL A 97 4.46 -1.63 -0.12
CA VAL A 97 3.13 -2.00 0.33
C VAL A 97 2.78 -3.41 -0.13
N ILE A 98 2.12 -4.16 0.73
CA ILE A 98 1.56 -5.47 0.40
C ILE A 98 0.05 -5.37 0.56
N GLY A 99 -0.65 -5.19 -0.54
CA GLY A 99 -2.11 -5.08 -0.53
C GLY A 99 -2.77 -6.42 -0.27
N GLY A 100 -3.74 -6.45 0.63
CA GLY A 100 -4.53 -7.63 0.94
C GLY A 100 -5.91 -7.61 0.32
N GLY A 101 -6.24 -6.59 -0.45
CA GLY A 101 -7.54 -6.48 -1.11
C GLY A 101 -7.71 -7.48 -2.24
N THR A 102 -8.96 -7.64 -2.67
CA THR A 102 -9.28 -8.54 -3.79
C THR A 102 -9.48 -7.76 -5.08
N VAL A 103 -9.36 -6.45 -5.04
CA VAL A 103 -9.52 -5.57 -6.20
C VAL A 103 -8.16 -5.26 -6.81
N ASN A 104 -8.06 -5.39 -8.12
CA ASN A 104 -6.85 -5.04 -8.85
C ASN A 104 -6.91 -3.56 -9.26
N ILE A 105 -5.79 -2.88 -9.14
CA ILE A 105 -5.64 -1.48 -9.52
C ILE A 105 -4.45 -1.36 -10.46
N GLY A 106 -4.69 -0.78 -11.58
CA GLY A 106 -3.63 -0.56 -12.58
C GLY A 106 -2.64 0.53 -12.25
#